data_69e36e046828e68ebc909c6df6405e10
#
_entry.id   69e36e046828e68ebc909c6df6405e10
#
_cell.length_a   1.000
_cell.length_b   1.000
_cell.length_c   1.000
_cell.angle_alpha   90.00
_cell.angle_beta   90.00
_cell.angle_gamma   90.00
#
_symmetry.space_group_name_H-M   'P 1'
#
loop_
_entity.id
_entity.type
_entity.pdbx_description
1 polymer ?
#
loop_
_entity_poly.entity_id
_entity_poly.type
_entity_poly.pdbx_seq_one_letter_code
_entity_poly.pdbx_strand_id
1 'polypeptide(L)'
;MLNIYPDNIQVNIIVPLTHEKTLTIFEWYFHDADSEKTRKRAAKAITFSDTVQAEDMHICEAVQRGLGSTTYGRGRYSVKRENGVHHFHMLLAEFLS
;
A
#
# COMPACT_ATOMS: atom_id res chain seq x y z
N MET A 1 1.84 -6.20 4.40
CA MET A 1 2.63 -5.09 4.99
C MET A 1 2.12 -4.83 6.39
N LEU A 2 3.01 -4.54 7.34
CA LEU A 2 2.66 -4.18 8.72
C LEU A 2 3.03 -2.73 8.97
N ASN A 3 2.10 -1.96 9.49
CA ASN A 3 2.32 -0.59 9.95
C ASN A 3 2.06 -0.56 11.46
N ILE A 4 3.08 -0.20 12.21
CA ILE A 4 3.02 -0.19 13.68
C ILE A 4 2.94 1.26 14.15
N TYR A 5 1.88 1.58 14.88
CA TYR A 5 1.61 2.87 15.49
C TYR A 5 1.59 2.74 17.00
N PRO A 6 1.73 3.83 17.76
CA PRO A 6 1.76 3.77 19.22
C PRO A 6 0.51 3.15 19.87
N ASP A 7 -0.62 3.15 19.18
CA ASP A 7 -1.93 2.72 19.72
C ASP A 7 -2.63 1.67 18.86
N ASN A 8 -2.08 1.32 17.71
CA ASN A 8 -2.66 0.29 16.84
C ASN A 8 -1.63 -0.34 15.91
N ILE A 9 -2.00 -1.49 15.35
CA ILE A 9 -1.29 -2.14 14.26
C ILE A 9 -2.23 -2.20 13.06
N GLN A 10 -1.76 -1.75 11.90
CA GLN A 10 -2.46 -1.93 10.65
C GLN A 10 -1.80 -3.03 9.83
N VAL A 11 -2.59 -3.96 9.33
CA VAL A 11 -2.15 -5.03 8.43
C VAL A 11 -2.75 -4.79 7.05
N ASN A 12 -1.91 -4.74 6.03
CA ASN A 12 -2.36 -4.63 4.65
C ASN A 12 -2.10 -5.97 3.95
N ILE A 13 -3.17 -6.62 3.52
CA ILE A 13 -3.16 -7.90 2.82
C ILE A 13 -3.35 -7.61 1.34
N ILE A 14 -2.41 -8.06 0.52
CA ILE A 14 -2.41 -7.84 -0.92
C ILE A 14 -2.83 -9.15 -1.60
N VAL A 15 -3.95 -9.12 -2.31
CA VAL A 15 -4.50 -10.28 -3.02
C VAL A 15 -4.52 -10.00 -4.51
N PRO A 16 -3.67 -10.63 -5.33
CA PRO A 16 -3.72 -10.49 -6.77
C PRO A 16 -4.98 -11.17 -7.32
N LEU A 17 -5.78 -10.44 -8.07
CA LEU A 17 -6.99 -10.95 -8.72
C LEU A 17 -6.73 -11.30 -10.19
N THR A 18 -6.03 -10.41 -10.90
CA THR A 18 -5.58 -10.60 -12.28
C THR A 18 -4.21 -9.92 -12.44
N HIS A 19 -3.62 -9.98 -13.61
CA HIS A 19 -2.36 -9.27 -13.90
C HIS A 19 -2.48 -7.73 -13.85
N GLU A 20 -3.70 -7.19 -13.88
CA GLU A 20 -3.97 -5.75 -13.82
C GLU A 20 -4.82 -5.33 -12.62
N LYS A 21 -5.28 -6.28 -11.81
CA LYS A 21 -6.17 -6.00 -10.67
C LYS A 21 -5.69 -6.64 -9.40
N THR A 22 -5.63 -5.85 -8.36
CA THR A 22 -5.24 -6.27 -7.01
C THR A 22 -6.29 -5.80 -6.00
N LEU A 23 -6.68 -6.68 -5.09
CA LEU A 23 -7.47 -6.31 -3.91
C LEU A 23 -6.52 -6.05 -2.75
N THR A 24 -6.66 -4.90 -2.11
CA THR A 24 -5.96 -4.60 -0.88
C THR A 24 -6.95 -4.56 0.27
N ILE A 25 -6.70 -5.37 1.29
CA ILE A 25 -7.51 -5.44 2.50
C ILE A 25 -6.74 -4.77 3.63
N PHE A 26 -7.39 -3.86 4.34
CA PHE A 26 -6.83 -3.16 5.49
C PHE A 26 -7.49 -3.64 6.76
N GLU A 27 -6.69 -4.14 7.72
CA GLU A 27 -7.14 -4.55 9.04
C GLU A 27 -6.45 -3.70 10.10
N TRP A 28 -7.22 -3.28 11.10
CA TRP A 28 -6.71 -2.51 12.24
C TRP A 28 -6.92 -3.28 13.54
N TYR A 29 -5.89 -3.37 14.33
CA TYR A 29 -5.88 -4.01 15.64
C TYR A 29 -5.55 -2.98 16.70
N PHE A 30 -6.49 -2.75 17.62
CA PHE A 30 -6.36 -1.85 18.76
C PHE A 30 -6.26 -2.64 20.05
N HIS A 31 -5.44 -2.17 21.01
CA HIS A 31 -5.25 -2.84 22.29
C HIS A 31 -6.57 -2.96 23.09
N ASP A 32 -7.43 -1.95 23.00
CA ASP A 32 -8.73 -1.88 23.70
C ASP A 32 -9.82 -1.50 22.70
N ALA A 33 -10.23 -2.48 21.87
CA ALA A 33 -11.20 -2.26 20.80
C ALA A 33 -12.62 -2.01 21.33
N ASP A 34 -12.93 -2.40 22.55
CA ASP A 34 -14.29 -2.34 23.11
C ASP A 34 -14.61 -0.97 23.73
N SER A 35 -13.61 -0.16 24.08
CA SER A 35 -13.85 1.15 24.66
C SER A 35 -14.43 2.13 23.63
N GLU A 36 -15.40 2.94 24.07
CA GLU A 36 -16.00 3.97 23.22
C GLU A 36 -14.97 4.99 22.71
N LYS A 37 -13.97 5.30 23.52
CA LYS A 37 -12.87 6.18 23.16
C LYS A 37 -12.06 5.62 21.98
N THR A 38 -11.72 4.33 22.03
CA THR A 38 -10.99 3.64 20.96
C THR A 38 -11.84 3.53 19.70
N ARG A 39 -13.13 3.21 19.81
CA ARG A 39 -14.05 3.18 18.66
C ARG A 39 -14.12 4.53 17.93
N LYS A 40 -14.21 5.64 18.65
CA LYS A 40 -14.19 7.00 18.05
C LYS A 40 -12.85 7.32 17.38
N ARG A 41 -11.74 6.90 17.97
CA ARG A 41 -10.40 7.08 17.36
C ARG A 41 -10.24 6.21 16.12
N ALA A 42 -10.66 4.96 16.17
CA ALA A 42 -10.64 4.03 15.05
C ALA A 42 -11.46 4.59 13.86
N ALA A 43 -12.68 5.07 14.10
CA ALA A 43 -13.51 5.65 13.06
C ALA A 43 -12.82 6.83 12.35
N LYS A 44 -12.15 7.72 13.09
CA LYS A 44 -11.39 8.84 12.50
C LYS A 44 -10.19 8.34 11.69
N ALA A 45 -9.45 7.37 12.22
CA ALA A 45 -8.28 6.81 11.54
C ALA A 45 -8.68 6.11 10.23
N ILE A 46 -9.78 5.37 10.23
CA ILE A 46 -10.32 4.71 9.04
C ILE A 46 -10.77 5.74 8.01
N THR A 47 -11.54 6.76 8.39
CA THR A 47 -11.98 7.82 7.48
C THR A 47 -10.80 8.55 6.85
N PHE A 48 -9.77 8.85 7.62
CA PHE A 48 -8.54 9.47 7.08
C PHE A 48 -7.83 8.52 6.10
N SER A 49 -7.70 7.25 6.48
CA SER A 49 -7.08 6.22 5.63
C SER A 49 -7.85 6.06 4.31
N ASP A 50 -9.18 6.04 4.34
CA ASP A 50 -10.01 5.93 3.14
C ASP A 50 -9.76 7.08 2.16
N THR A 51 -9.58 8.30 2.68
CA THR A 51 -9.24 9.47 1.85
C THR A 51 -7.89 9.28 1.17
N VAL A 52 -6.86 8.88 1.92
CA VAL A 52 -5.53 8.62 1.37
C VAL A 52 -5.57 7.49 0.35
N GLN A 53 -6.29 6.41 0.65
CA GLN A 53 -6.41 5.28 -0.28
C GLN A 53 -7.11 5.66 -1.58
N ALA A 54 -8.11 6.52 -1.54
CA ALA A 54 -8.79 6.99 -2.75
C ALA A 54 -7.84 7.79 -3.66
N GLU A 55 -6.98 8.64 -3.07
CA GLU A 55 -5.93 9.36 -3.81
C GLU A 55 -4.91 8.39 -4.41
N ASP A 56 -4.40 7.44 -3.63
CA ASP A 56 -3.43 6.46 -4.07
C ASP A 56 -3.98 5.55 -5.18
N MET A 57 -5.22 5.10 -5.08
CA MET A 57 -5.88 4.30 -6.11
C MET A 57 -5.92 5.04 -7.45
N HIS A 58 -6.30 6.31 -7.45
CA HIS A 58 -6.35 7.11 -8.67
C HIS A 58 -4.98 7.22 -9.34
N ILE A 59 -3.92 7.46 -8.57
CA ILE A 59 -2.55 7.53 -9.07
C ILE A 59 -2.07 6.17 -9.58
N CYS A 60 -2.32 5.08 -8.82
CA CYS A 60 -1.93 3.73 -9.24
C CYS A 60 -2.59 3.32 -10.57
N GLU A 61 -3.87 3.62 -10.75
CA GLU A 61 -4.59 3.38 -12.01
C GLU A 61 -4.01 4.19 -13.18
N ALA A 62 -3.65 5.45 -12.93
CA ALA A 62 -3.01 6.31 -13.94
C ALA A 62 -1.63 5.76 -14.33
N VAL A 63 -0.83 5.32 -13.35
CA VAL A 63 0.48 4.69 -13.57
C VAL A 63 0.32 3.39 -14.37
N GLN A 64 -0.65 2.54 -14.02
CA GLN A 64 -0.90 1.28 -14.75
C GLN A 64 -1.20 1.55 -16.23
N ARG A 65 -2.02 2.54 -16.53
CA ARG A 65 -2.27 2.96 -17.92
C ARG A 65 -1.00 3.46 -18.62
N GLY A 66 -0.18 4.24 -17.89
CA GLY A 66 1.10 4.77 -18.39
C GLY A 66 2.11 3.66 -18.70
N LEU A 67 2.19 2.63 -17.88
CA LEU A 67 3.06 1.46 -18.09
C LEU A 67 2.70 0.69 -19.37
N GLY A 68 1.42 0.69 -19.78
CA GLY A 68 0.97 0.11 -21.03
C GLY A 68 1.31 0.93 -22.29
N SER A 69 1.88 2.12 -22.14
CA SER A 69 2.26 2.98 -23.27
C SER A 69 3.48 2.44 -24.02
N THR A 70 3.46 2.52 -25.34
CA THR A 70 4.61 2.15 -26.20
C THR A 70 5.84 3.03 -25.99
N THR A 71 5.68 4.22 -25.39
CA THR A 71 6.77 5.13 -25.06
C THR A 71 7.45 4.84 -23.74
N TYR A 72 6.84 4.01 -22.86
CA TYR A 72 7.44 3.60 -21.61
C TYR A 72 8.47 2.50 -21.86
N GLY A 73 9.73 2.79 -21.63
CA GLY A 73 10.81 1.83 -21.86
C GLY A 73 11.58 1.44 -20.59
N ARG A 74 11.80 2.38 -19.67
CA ARG A 74 12.58 2.15 -18.45
C ARG A 74 12.13 3.05 -17.31
N GLY A 75 11.94 2.47 -16.13
CA GLY A 75 11.80 3.20 -14.89
C GLY A 75 13.15 3.67 -14.34
N ARG A 76 13.13 4.66 -13.45
CA ARG A 76 14.31 5.17 -12.76
C ARG A 76 14.01 5.34 -11.27
N TYR A 77 14.87 4.80 -10.44
CA TYR A 77 14.76 4.96 -8.99
C TYR A 77 15.33 6.31 -8.55
N SER A 78 14.73 6.88 -7.52
CA SER A 78 15.33 7.97 -6.77
C SER A 78 16.49 7.42 -5.92
N VAL A 79 17.71 7.88 -6.20
CA VAL A 79 18.94 7.39 -5.56
C VAL A 79 18.91 7.55 -4.03
N LYS A 80 18.23 8.58 -3.53
CA LYS A 80 18.22 8.90 -2.08
C LYS A 80 17.02 8.33 -1.35
N ARG A 81 15.90 7.98 -2.04
CA ARG A 81 14.63 7.68 -1.37
C ARG A 81 14.03 6.33 -1.70
N GLU A 82 14.51 5.67 -2.73
CA GLU A 82 13.96 4.40 -3.21
C GLU A 82 14.93 3.22 -3.12
N ASN A 83 15.92 3.31 -2.23
CA ASN A 83 16.86 2.21 -1.99
C ASN A 83 16.15 0.93 -1.49
N GLY A 84 15.11 1.08 -0.64
CA GLY A 84 14.30 -0.06 -0.19
C GLY A 84 13.48 -0.69 -1.31
N VAL A 85 12.87 0.12 -2.18
CA VAL A 85 12.13 -0.35 -3.36
C VAL A 85 13.07 -1.07 -4.32
N HIS A 86 14.25 -0.50 -4.58
CA HIS A 86 15.27 -1.14 -5.41
C HIS A 86 15.70 -2.50 -4.84
N HIS A 87 15.97 -2.56 -3.54
CA HIS A 87 16.35 -3.82 -2.88
C HIS A 87 15.24 -4.88 -3.01
N PHE A 88 13.99 -4.50 -2.78
CA PHE A 88 12.85 -5.40 -2.97
C PHE A 88 12.75 -5.93 -4.39
N HIS A 89 12.91 -5.07 -5.40
CA HIS A 89 12.88 -5.48 -6.80
C HIS A 89 14.05 -6.40 -7.17
N MET A 90 15.23 -6.20 -6.57
CA MET A 90 16.37 -7.11 -6.77
C MET A 90 16.07 -8.51 -6.20
N LEU A 91 15.54 -8.60 -4.97
CA LEU A 91 15.09 -9.86 -4.40
C LEU A 91 14.05 -10.56 -5.26
N LEU A 92 13.06 -9.79 -5.76
CA LEU A 92 12.03 -10.33 -6.63
C LEU A 92 12.61 -10.89 -7.94
N ALA A 93 13.56 -10.17 -8.55
CA ALA A 93 14.25 -10.63 -9.76
C ALA A 93 15.05 -11.94 -9.53
N GLU A 94 15.71 -12.06 -8.38
CA GLU A 94 16.40 -13.30 -7.98
C GLU A 94 15.41 -14.46 -7.82
N PHE A 95 14.24 -14.22 -7.23
CA PHE A 95 13.21 -15.23 -7.05
C PHE A 95 12.58 -15.71 -8.37
N LEU A 96 12.53 -14.84 -9.38
CA LEU A 96 11.93 -15.12 -10.67
C LEU A 96 12.93 -15.66 -11.72
N SER A 97 14.21 -15.60 -11.40
CA SER A 97 15.26 -16.13 -12.27
C SER A 97 15.48 -17.63 -12.03
#